data_8f70d042f44da608ef9fb0a57a6a64fa
#
_entry.id   8f70d042f44da608ef9fb0a57a6a64fa
#
_cell.length_a   1.000
_cell.length_b   1.000
_cell.length_c   1.000
_cell.angle_alpha   90.00
_cell.angle_beta   90.00
_cell.angle_gamma   90.00
#
_symmetry.space_group_name_H-M   'P 1'
#
loop_
_entity.id
_entity.type
_entity.pdbx_description
1 polymer ?
#
loop_
_entity_poly.entity_id
_entity_poly.type
_entity_poly.pdbx_seq_one_letter_code
_entity_poly.pdbx_strand_id
1 'polypeptide(L)'
;MNSSTSLAAPIHRVLCATPGYLHAHGTPRTIHDLSQHVCLAAANQDPWKLEGPDGPIAVRASGPIQTNSSEVIREAVINGVGIALRSTWDIGAELRAGKLQVVLPQYRASRHVGVHAVYPSRRFLPAKVRVFIDYLAQLYGPAPYWDEGLD
;
A
#
# COMPACT_ATOMS: atom_id res chain seq x y z
N MET A 1 15.35 17.08 -20.31
CA MET A 1 15.23 15.70 -20.76
C MET A 1 13.93 15.11 -20.24
N ASN A 2 13.11 14.66 -21.13
CA ASN A 2 11.80 14.15 -20.75
C ASN A 2 11.79 12.63 -20.84
N SER A 3 11.69 11.97 -19.72
CA SER A 3 11.32 10.56 -19.71
C SER A 3 9.81 10.45 -19.74
N SER A 4 9.31 9.52 -20.52
CA SER A 4 7.89 9.19 -20.53
C SER A 4 7.64 8.08 -19.53
N THR A 5 6.49 8.14 -18.88
CA THR A 5 6.05 7.07 -18.01
C THR A 5 4.70 6.57 -18.47
N SER A 6 4.50 5.26 -18.36
CA SER A 6 3.22 4.64 -18.62
C SER A 6 2.80 3.87 -17.37
N LEU A 7 1.60 4.14 -16.88
CA LEU A 7 1.07 3.42 -15.73
C LEU A 7 0.75 1.99 -16.15
N ALA A 8 1.44 1.02 -15.55
CA ALA A 8 1.17 -0.38 -15.79
C ALA A 8 0.05 -0.90 -14.89
N ALA A 9 0.05 -0.47 -13.61
CA ALA A 9 -0.98 -0.87 -12.65
C ALA A 9 -1.03 0.11 -11.49
N PRO A 10 -2.22 0.42 -10.96
CA PRO A 10 -2.32 1.21 -9.74
C PRO A 10 -1.84 0.39 -8.54
N ILE A 11 -1.29 1.08 -7.54
CA ILE A 11 -0.97 0.49 -6.25
C ILE A 11 -1.94 1.08 -5.23
N HIS A 12 -2.69 0.19 -4.58
CA HIS A 12 -3.56 0.55 -3.47
C HIS A 12 -2.83 0.24 -2.17
N ARG A 13 -2.79 1.22 -1.27
CA ARG A 13 -2.26 1.03 0.06
C ARG A 13 -3.39 1.13 1.07
N VAL A 14 -3.44 0.16 1.96
CA VAL A 14 -4.50 0.04 2.96
C VAL A 14 -3.88 -0.10 4.34
N LEU A 15 -4.62 0.38 5.34
CA LEU A 15 -4.26 0.14 6.73
C LEU A 15 -4.66 -1.28 7.09
N CYS A 16 -3.77 -2.02 7.71
CA CYS A 16 -4.02 -3.43 8.03
C CYS A 16 -3.35 -3.85 9.33
N ALA A 17 -3.92 -4.90 9.92
CA ALA A 17 -3.39 -5.53 11.11
C ALA A 17 -3.86 -6.98 11.16
N THR A 18 -3.23 -7.81 12.00
CA THR A 18 -3.69 -9.18 12.19
C THR A 18 -4.98 -9.22 13.01
N PRO A 19 -5.84 -10.23 12.81
CA PRO A 19 -7.00 -10.43 13.67
C PRO A 19 -6.62 -10.54 15.15
N GLY A 20 -5.50 -11.19 15.47
CA GLY A 20 -5.03 -11.34 16.83
C GLY A 20 -4.68 -10.00 17.49
N TYR A 21 -4.00 -9.12 16.77
CA TYR A 21 -3.73 -7.78 17.26
C TYR A 21 -5.04 -7.03 17.54
N LEU A 22 -5.97 -7.06 16.59
CA LEU A 22 -7.24 -6.35 16.72
C LEU A 22 -8.09 -6.90 17.84
N HIS A 23 -8.04 -8.21 18.07
CA HIS A 23 -8.75 -8.84 19.20
C HIS A 23 -8.19 -8.37 20.54
N ALA A 24 -6.88 -8.27 20.65
CA ALA A 24 -6.21 -7.88 21.90
C ALA A 24 -6.31 -6.38 22.19
N HIS A 25 -6.29 -5.53 21.16
CA HIS A 25 -6.20 -4.07 21.32
C HIS A 25 -7.43 -3.31 20.84
N GLY A 26 -8.40 -4.00 20.26
CA GLY A 26 -9.59 -3.38 19.68
C GLY A 26 -9.35 -2.91 18.25
N THR A 27 -10.43 -2.82 17.47
CA THR A 27 -10.38 -2.33 16.10
C THR A 27 -10.61 -0.82 16.10
N PRO A 28 -9.69 -0.02 15.53
CA PRO A 28 -9.91 1.41 15.44
C PRO A 28 -11.13 1.72 14.56
N ARG A 29 -11.97 2.64 14.99
CA ARG A 29 -13.17 3.06 14.26
C ARG A 29 -13.04 4.44 13.67
N THR A 30 -12.16 5.26 14.24
CA THR A 30 -11.87 6.61 13.75
C THR A 30 -10.37 6.76 13.54
N ILE A 31 -10.00 7.73 12.73
CA ILE A 31 -8.59 8.02 12.49
C ILE A 31 -7.87 8.44 13.78
N HIS A 32 -8.59 9.06 14.68
CA HIS A 32 -8.05 9.50 15.98
C HIS A 32 -7.73 8.32 16.91
N ASP A 33 -8.40 7.20 16.73
CA ASP A 33 -8.15 6.01 17.53
C ASP A 33 -6.74 5.45 17.31
N LEU A 34 -6.11 5.79 16.19
CA LEU A 34 -4.75 5.34 15.90
C LEU A 34 -3.72 5.86 16.89
N SER A 35 -4.02 6.96 17.60
CA SER A 35 -3.13 7.46 18.64
C SER A 35 -2.98 6.49 19.82
N GLN A 36 -3.91 5.56 19.98
CA GLN A 36 -3.91 4.55 21.04
C GLN A 36 -3.40 3.18 20.54
N HIS A 37 -2.97 3.12 19.30
CA HIS A 37 -2.49 1.88 18.70
C HIS A 37 -1.01 1.96 18.38
N VAL A 38 -0.38 0.80 18.25
CA VAL A 38 0.97 0.69 17.71
C VAL A 38 0.88 0.86 16.20
N CYS A 39 1.45 1.94 15.69
CA CYS A 39 1.48 2.23 14.26
C CYS A 39 2.91 2.03 13.74
N LEU A 40 3.04 1.25 12.68
CA LEU A 40 4.32 0.79 12.17
C LEU A 40 4.60 1.45 10.84
N ALA A 41 5.66 2.27 10.77
CA ALA A 41 6.08 2.90 9.53
C ALA A 41 7.60 2.94 9.47
N ALA A 42 8.15 2.68 8.29
CA ALA A 42 9.55 2.97 8.04
C ALA A 42 9.77 4.49 8.06
N ALA A 43 10.98 4.92 8.42
CA ALA A 43 11.27 6.35 8.59
C ALA A 43 10.96 7.17 7.34
N ASN A 44 11.19 6.61 6.15
CA ASN A 44 10.92 7.29 4.88
C ASN A 44 9.44 7.27 4.48
N GLN A 45 8.59 6.59 5.24
CA GLN A 45 7.15 6.46 5.00
C GLN A 45 6.31 7.13 6.09
N ASP A 46 6.94 7.82 7.02
CA ASP A 46 6.30 8.54 8.10
C ASP A 46 6.36 10.05 7.83
N PRO A 47 5.24 10.79 7.89
CA PRO A 47 3.90 10.35 8.23
C PRO A 47 3.17 9.64 7.09
N TRP A 48 2.16 8.86 7.44
CA TRP A 48 1.25 8.30 6.45
C TRP A 48 0.40 9.39 5.83
N LYS A 49 0.44 9.52 4.51
CA LYS A 49 -0.40 10.46 3.76
C LYS A 49 -1.62 9.71 3.26
N LEU A 50 -2.76 10.01 3.84
CA LEU A 50 -4.01 9.30 3.58
C LEU A 50 -5.03 10.24 2.98
N GLU A 51 -5.97 9.68 2.25
CA GLU A 51 -7.17 10.35 1.79
C GLU A 51 -8.38 9.69 2.45
N GLY A 52 -9.22 10.48 3.06
CA GLY A 52 -10.41 10.01 3.77
C GLY A 52 -11.64 10.82 3.39
N PRO A 53 -12.76 10.56 4.07
CA PRO A 53 -14.04 11.23 3.76
C PRO A 53 -13.97 12.75 3.84
N ASP A 54 -13.14 13.27 4.73
CA ASP A 54 -12.99 14.71 4.95
C ASP A 54 -11.79 15.32 4.21
N GLY A 55 -11.18 14.56 3.30
CA GLY A 55 -10.06 14.99 2.50
C GLY A 55 -8.72 14.42 2.96
N PRO A 56 -7.61 15.00 2.49
CA PRO A 56 -6.28 14.50 2.85
C PRO A 56 -5.98 14.68 4.33
N ILE A 57 -5.29 13.69 4.90
CA ILE A 57 -4.84 13.74 6.29
C ILE A 57 -3.48 13.07 6.39
N ALA A 58 -2.62 13.59 7.26
CA ALA A 58 -1.33 12.99 7.57
C ALA A 58 -1.38 12.41 8.98
N VAL A 59 -0.98 11.15 9.13
CA VAL A 59 -0.96 10.47 10.42
C VAL A 59 0.47 10.08 10.72
N ARG A 60 1.00 10.60 11.82
CA ARG A 60 2.33 10.24 12.28
C ARG A 60 2.29 8.87 12.97
N ALA A 61 3.12 7.95 12.51
CA ALA A 61 3.21 6.65 13.14
C ALA A 61 3.89 6.77 14.49
N SER A 62 3.28 6.17 15.51
CA SER A 62 3.85 6.09 16.85
C SER A 62 3.97 4.63 17.23
N GLY A 63 5.19 4.14 17.37
CA GLY A 63 5.42 2.75 17.71
C GLY A 63 6.86 2.53 18.16
N PRO A 64 7.12 1.35 18.71
CA PRO A 64 8.44 1.04 19.29
C PRO A 64 9.50 0.73 18.23
N ILE A 65 9.11 0.53 16.98
CA ILE A 65 10.04 0.12 15.93
C ILE A 65 10.50 1.34 15.17
N GLN A 66 11.82 1.55 15.17
CA GLN A 66 12.47 2.57 14.36
C GLN A 66 13.36 1.89 13.34
N THR A 67 13.02 2.01 12.07
CA THR A 67 13.74 1.37 10.98
C THR A 67 13.49 2.15 9.68
N ASN A 68 14.41 2.05 8.75
CA ASN A 68 14.20 2.50 7.37
C ASN A 68 13.88 1.33 6.43
N SER A 69 13.71 0.12 6.97
CA SER A 69 13.44 -1.09 6.20
C SER A 69 11.95 -1.37 6.13
N SER A 70 11.40 -1.35 4.92
CA SER A 70 10.02 -1.73 4.66
C SER A 70 9.76 -3.21 4.97
N GLU A 71 10.78 -4.06 4.78
CA GLU A 71 10.67 -5.49 5.08
C GLU A 71 10.49 -5.75 6.57
N VAL A 72 11.18 -4.99 7.42
CA VAL A 72 11.03 -5.12 8.88
C VAL A 72 9.60 -4.77 9.28
N ILE A 73 9.03 -3.71 8.69
CA ILE A 73 7.64 -3.32 8.95
C ILE A 73 6.67 -4.40 8.50
N ARG A 74 6.91 -4.99 7.32
CA ARG A 74 6.08 -6.10 6.81
C ARG A 74 6.06 -7.27 7.79
N GLU A 75 7.24 -7.70 8.24
CA GLU A 75 7.36 -8.78 9.21
C GLU A 75 6.66 -8.44 10.53
N ALA A 76 6.78 -7.20 10.99
CA ALA A 76 6.15 -6.76 12.23
C ALA A 76 4.62 -6.82 12.13
N VAL A 77 4.02 -6.32 11.05
CA VAL A 77 2.56 -6.32 10.92
C VAL A 77 2.02 -7.74 10.77
N ILE A 78 2.68 -8.59 10.04
CA ILE A 78 2.29 -10.00 9.85
C ILE A 78 2.36 -10.77 11.17
N ASN A 79 3.29 -10.40 12.05
CA ASN A 79 3.45 -11.02 13.35
C ASN A 79 2.61 -10.37 14.45
N GLY A 80 1.70 -9.46 14.10
CA GLY A 80 0.74 -8.94 15.06
C GLY A 80 1.25 -7.85 15.98
N VAL A 81 2.30 -7.12 15.58
CA VAL A 81 2.89 -6.07 16.42
C VAL A 81 2.05 -4.81 16.40
N GLY A 82 1.37 -4.52 15.30
CA GLY A 82 0.59 -3.29 15.21
C GLY A 82 -0.11 -3.13 13.87
N ILE A 83 -0.45 -1.88 13.57
CA ILE A 83 -1.13 -1.48 12.34
C ILE A 83 -0.11 -0.88 11.38
N ALA A 84 -0.18 -1.24 10.12
CA ALA A 84 0.71 -0.70 9.08
C ALA A 84 -0.08 -0.29 7.84
N LEU A 85 0.48 0.64 7.08
CA LEU A 85 -0.02 1.01 5.75
C LEU A 85 0.80 0.23 4.72
N ARG A 86 0.16 -0.70 4.03
CA ARG A 86 0.84 -1.60 3.08
C ARG A 86 0.10 -1.64 1.76
N SER A 87 0.85 -1.88 0.69
CA SER A 87 0.26 -2.04 -0.63
C SER A 87 -0.35 -3.43 -0.80
N THR A 88 -1.44 -3.50 -1.55
CA THR A 88 -2.17 -4.75 -1.76
C THR A 88 -1.35 -5.78 -2.52
N TRP A 89 -0.42 -5.36 -3.39
CA TRP A 89 0.45 -6.32 -4.06
C TRP A 89 1.41 -7.01 -3.08
N ASP A 90 1.76 -6.32 -1.99
CA ASP A 90 2.68 -6.82 -0.95
C ASP A 90 1.98 -7.79 -0.01
N ILE A 91 0.74 -7.47 0.40
CA ILE A 91 0.02 -8.22 1.44
C ILE A 91 -1.31 -8.80 0.95
N GLY A 92 -1.55 -8.81 -0.35
CA GLY A 92 -2.82 -9.30 -0.89
C GLY A 92 -3.08 -10.76 -0.55
N ALA A 93 -2.05 -11.61 -0.56
CA ALA A 93 -2.19 -13.02 -0.20
C ALA A 93 -2.61 -13.18 1.26
N GLU A 94 -2.03 -12.40 2.15
CA GLU A 94 -2.36 -12.42 3.58
C GLU A 94 -3.76 -11.90 3.85
N LEU A 95 -4.21 -10.88 3.10
CA LEU A 95 -5.57 -10.39 3.19
C LEU A 95 -6.58 -11.45 2.73
N ARG A 96 -6.33 -12.08 1.59
CA ARG A 96 -7.24 -13.13 1.08
C ARG A 96 -7.29 -14.35 2.00
N ALA A 97 -6.17 -14.68 2.64
CA ALA A 97 -6.10 -15.79 3.57
C ALA A 97 -6.67 -15.47 4.97
N GLY A 98 -7.07 -14.22 5.22
CA GLY A 98 -7.57 -13.80 6.52
C GLY A 98 -6.49 -13.61 7.57
N LYS A 99 -5.22 -13.63 7.19
CA LYS A 99 -4.11 -13.40 8.12
C LYS A 99 -3.93 -11.94 8.47
N LEU A 100 -4.36 -11.06 7.59
CA LEU A 100 -4.44 -9.63 7.81
C LEU A 100 -5.85 -9.15 7.49
N GLN A 101 -6.27 -8.08 8.15
CA GLN A 101 -7.55 -7.43 7.91
C GLN A 101 -7.34 -5.96 7.64
N VAL A 102 -8.12 -5.41 6.72
CA VAL A 102 -8.13 -3.97 6.49
C VAL A 102 -8.82 -3.28 7.67
N VAL A 103 -8.21 -2.23 8.18
CA VAL A 103 -8.80 -1.36 9.20
C VAL A 103 -9.04 0.02 8.60
N LEU A 104 -10.05 0.73 9.08
CA LEU A 104 -10.40 2.06 8.58
C LEU A 104 -10.46 2.08 7.04
N PRO A 105 -11.33 1.27 6.41
CA PRO A 105 -11.34 1.12 4.95
C PRO A 105 -11.68 2.40 4.21
N GLN A 106 -12.25 3.39 4.89
CA GLN A 106 -12.54 4.71 4.33
C GLN A 106 -11.30 5.57 4.12
N TYR A 107 -10.15 5.16 4.66
CA TYR A 107 -8.87 5.85 4.50
C TYR A 107 -7.95 5.01 3.64
N ARG A 108 -7.37 5.63 2.62
CA ARG A 108 -6.41 4.99 1.72
C ARG A 108 -5.27 5.96 1.44
N ALA A 109 -4.13 5.41 1.04
CA ALA A 109 -3.03 6.25 0.58
C ALA A 109 -3.41 6.99 -0.70
N SER A 110 -2.70 8.09 -0.96
CA SER A 110 -2.92 8.89 -2.18
C SER A 110 -2.86 8.02 -3.43
N ARG A 111 -3.77 8.30 -4.38
CA ARG A 111 -3.93 7.54 -5.62
C ARG A 111 -2.81 7.76 -6.64
N HIS A 112 -1.82 8.57 -6.30
CA HIS A 112 -0.72 8.89 -7.22
C HIS A 112 0.40 7.85 -7.22
N VAL A 113 0.28 6.80 -6.43
CA VAL A 113 1.27 5.71 -6.38
C VAL A 113 0.82 4.60 -7.32
N GLY A 114 1.76 4.11 -8.13
CA GLY A 114 1.48 3.05 -9.07
C GLY A 114 2.76 2.39 -9.57
N VAL A 115 2.61 1.25 -10.21
CA VAL A 115 3.71 0.61 -10.94
C VAL A 115 3.77 1.25 -12.32
N HIS A 116 4.93 1.81 -12.63
CA HIS A 116 5.14 2.52 -13.90
C HIS A 116 6.28 1.90 -14.68
N ALA A 117 6.08 1.76 -15.98
CA ALA A 117 7.17 1.51 -16.91
C ALA A 117 7.74 2.86 -17.32
N VAL A 118 9.03 3.06 -17.08
CA VAL A 118 9.71 4.32 -17.40
C VAL A 118 10.61 4.08 -18.60
N TYR A 119 10.49 4.95 -19.62
CA TYR A 119 11.29 4.85 -20.84
C TYR A 119 11.62 6.24 -21.36
N PRO A 120 12.74 6.39 -22.12
CA PRO A 120 13.26 7.71 -22.48
C PRO A 120 12.33 8.52 -23.39
N SER A 121 11.67 7.89 -24.35
CA SER A 121 10.80 8.58 -25.31
C SER A 121 9.90 7.59 -26.01
N ARG A 122 8.63 7.97 -26.20
CA ARG A 122 7.69 7.20 -27.02
C ARG A 122 8.07 7.22 -28.50
N ARG A 123 8.67 8.30 -28.93
CA ARG A 123 9.00 8.51 -30.36
C ARG A 123 10.01 7.49 -30.89
N PHE A 124 10.94 7.06 -30.03
CA PHE A 124 12.02 6.17 -30.41
C PHE A 124 11.96 4.84 -29.66
N LEU A 125 10.78 4.47 -29.20
CA LEU A 125 10.60 3.27 -28.42
C LEU A 125 10.79 2.03 -29.31
N PRO A 126 11.77 1.15 -29.00
CA PRO A 126 11.91 -0.11 -29.76
C PRO A 126 10.65 -0.96 -29.66
N ALA A 127 10.35 -1.70 -30.72
CA ALA A 127 9.16 -2.53 -30.81
C ALA A 127 9.09 -3.54 -29.67
N LYS A 128 10.23 -4.15 -29.31
CA LYS A 128 10.28 -5.12 -28.20
C LYS A 128 9.92 -4.50 -26.84
N VAL A 129 10.31 -3.23 -26.63
CA VAL A 129 9.97 -2.52 -25.38
C VAL A 129 8.49 -2.17 -25.39
N ARG A 130 7.94 -1.74 -26.52
CA ARG A 130 6.52 -1.46 -26.64
C ARG A 130 5.68 -2.70 -26.37
N VAL A 131 6.05 -3.84 -26.94
CA VAL A 131 5.36 -5.11 -26.70
C VAL A 131 5.40 -5.47 -25.23
N PHE A 132 6.55 -5.27 -24.55
CA PHE A 132 6.70 -5.55 -23.15
C PHE A 132 5.80 -4.64 -22.29
N ILE A 133 5.76 -3.34 -22.59
CA ILE A 133 4.90 -2.38 -21.90
C ILE A 133 3.43 -2.74 -22.09
N ASP A 134 3.03 -3.07 -23.32
CA ASP A 134 1.66 -3.48 -23.63
C ASP A 134 1.28 -4.77 -22.88
N TYR A 135 2.21 -5.70 -22.80
CA TYR A 135 2.03 -6.93 -22.04
C TYR A 135 1.81 -6.65 -20.56
N LEU A 136 2.62 -5.77 -19.96
CA LEU A 136 2.46 -5.38 -18.56
C LEU A 136 1.10 -4.70 -18.33
N ALA A 137 0.71 -3.79 -19.21
CA ALA A 137 -0.56 -3.10 -19.12
C ALA A 137 -1.73 -4.07 -19.23
N GLN A 138 -1.62 -5.07 -20.10
CA GLN A 138 -2.64 -6.10 -20.25
C GLN A 138 -2.69 -7.04 -19.05
N LEU A 139 -1.50 -7.46 -18.55
CA LEU A 139 -1.39 -8.38 -17.43
C LEU A 139 -1.96 -7.78 -16.14
N TYR A 140 -1.62 -6.54 -15.87
CA TYR A 140 -2.05 -5.87 -14.63
C TYR A 140 -3.37 -5.12 -14.81
N GLY A 141 -3.64 -4.58 -16.00
CA GLY A 141 -4.89 -3.94 -16.33
C GLY A 141 -5.36 -2.87 -15.35
N PRO A 142 -6.62 -2.46 -15.42
CA PRO A 142 -7.18 -1.55 -14.42
C PRO A 142 -7.43 -2.23 -13.07
N ALA A 143 -7.52 -3.57 -13.06
CA ALA A 143 -7.69 -4.36 -11.84
C ALA A 143 -6.60 -5.43 -11.81
N PRO A 144 -5.41 -5.13 -11.25
CA PRO A 144 -4.31 -6.09 -11.24
C PRO A 144 -4.64 -7.33 -10.40
N TYR A 145 -3.99 -8.44 -10.71
CA TYR A 145 -4.30 -9.74 -10.09
C TYR A 145 -4.15 -9.73 -8.56
N TRP A 146 -3.25 -8.89 -8.04
CA TRP A 146 -3.06 -8.81 -6.59
C TRP A 146 -4.21 -8.14 -5.85
N ASP A 147 -5.08 -7.43 -6.57
CA ASP A 147 -6.29 -6.84 -5.99
C ASP A 147 -7.51 -7.74 -6.14
N GLU A 148 -7.37 -8.88 -6.81
CA GLU A 148 -8.48 -9.80 -7.06
C GLU A 148 -9.04 -10.33 -5.73
N GLY A 149 -10.36 -10.17 -5.56
CA GLY A 149 -11.04 -10.63 -4.36
C GLY A 149 -10.90 -9.71 -3.15
N LEU A 150 -10.42 -8.48 -3.33
CA LEU A 150 -10.24 -7.53 -2.23
C LEU A 150 -11.25 -6.37 -2.25
N ASP A 151 -12.41 -6.57 -2.86
CA ASP A 151 -13.49 -5.58 -2.95
C ASP A 151 -14.16 -5.29 -1.60
#